data_b28ff05a23d7d49c38d255a2fc812791
#
_entry.id   b28ff05a23d7d49c38d255a2fc812791
#
_cell.length_a   1.000
_cell.length_b   1.000
_cell.length_c   1.000
_cell.angle_alpha   90.00
_cell.angle_beta   90.00
_cell.angle_gamma   90.00
#
_symmetry.space_group_name_H-M   'P 1'
#
loop_
_entity.id
_entity.type
_entity.pdbx_description
1 polymer ?
#
loop_
_entity_poly.entity_id
_entity_poly.type
_entity_poly.pdbx_seq_one_letter_code
_entity_poly.pdbx_strand_id
1 'polypeptide(L)'
;MTPTNAPALYESKLRSLPLLARGKVRDNYAVGADRILMVASDRLSAFDVVMREPIPGKGELLTQLALFWFARLADVVPNHLTGDDPESVVAEGERSQVRGRAMLVKRLAPLPVEAVVRGYLAGSGWKEYTATGAVCGVALPAGLRNADKLPAPIFTPATKAEAGAHDENITFDRMRERVGPELAARVREVSIRLYERAVEFALARGIIIADTKFEFGLDEQGTLTLMDEVLTPDSSRFWPHESYAEALREGRNPPSYDKQFVRDWLEQASVDGRPWNKQAPAPTLPPDVIAHTAARYREALLRLTVPAGNGPD
;
A
#
# COMPACT_ATOMS: atom_id res chain seq x y z
N MET A 1 4.85 9.83 20.37
CA MET A 1 5.50 10.83 19.47
C MET A 1 4.48 11.92 19.18
N THR A 2 4.79 13.16 19.51
CA THR A 2 3.97 14.33 19.20
C THR A 2 3.86 14.50 17.69
N PRO A 3 2.69 14.85 17.14
CA PRO A 3 2.57 15.15 15.71
C PRO A 3 3.53 16.29 15.38
N THR A 4 4.41 16.04 14.41
CA THR A 4 5.23 17.11 13.88
C THR A 4 4.31 18.16 13.27
N ASN A 5 4.36 19.37 13.77
CA ASN A 5 3.63 20.54 13.23
C ASN A 5 4.30 21.02 11.93
N ALA A 6 5.00 20.11 11.23
CA ALA A 6 5.66 20.41 9.98
C ALA A 6 4.61 20.56 8.87
N PRO A 7 4.79 21.53 7.97
CA PRO A 7 3.90 21.67 6.82
C PRO A 7 3.91 20.38 5.97
N ALA A 8 2.74 20.02 5.45
CA ALA A 8 2.62 18.84 4.61
C ALA A 8 3.54 18.93 3.37
N LEU A 9 4.24 17.85 3.07
CA LEU A 9 5.11 17.77 1.90
C LEU A 9 4.31 17.25 0.69
N TYR A 10 3.91 18.13 -0.21
CA TYR A 10 3.25 17.73 -1.45
C TYR A 10 4.24 17.18 -2.48
N GLU A 11 5.37 17.89 -2.68
CA GLU A 11 6.47 17.50 -3.57
C GLU A 11 7.80 17.77 -2.90
N SER A 12 8.73 16.83 -2.99
CA SER A 12 10.11 17.10 -2.61
C SER A 12 10.87 17.82 -3.73
N LYS A 13 11.82 18.67 -3.33
CA LYS A 13 12.64 19.48 -4.25
C LYS A 13 14.11 19.41 -3.84
N LEU A 14 14.67 18.20 -3.97
CA LEU A 14 16.08 17.97 -3.72
C LEU A 14 16.89 18.39 -4.94
N ARG A 15 17.83 19.31 -4.73
CA ARG A 15 18.75 19.79 -5.79
C ARG A 15 20.06 19.03 -5.77
N SER A 16 20.39 18.38 -4.66
CA SER A 16 21.61 17.60 -4.50
C SER A 16 21.57 16.24 -5.23
N LEU A 17 20.40 15.78 -5.65
CA LEU A 17 20.22 14.50 -6.30
C LEU A 17 19.37 14.63 -7.59
N PRO A 18 19.69 13.87 -8.64
CA PRO A 18 18.85 13.83 -9.85
C PRO A 18 17.51 13.16 -9.58
N LEU A 19 16.42 13.83 -9.93
CA LEU A 19 15.08 13.23 -9.89
C LEU A 19 14.96 12.20 -11.02
N LEU A 20 14.64 10.95 -10.65
CA LEU A 20 14.39 9.85 -11.61
C LEU A 20 12.93 9.83 -12.06
N ALA A 21 12.02 9.91 -11.09
CA ALA A 21 10.59 9.85 -11.35
C ALA A 21 9.80 10.48 -10.20
N ARG A 22 8.68 11.09 -10.53
CA ARG A 22 7.66 11.49 -9.57
C ARG A 22 6.44 10.61 -9.75
N GLY A 23 6.24 9.71 -8.79
CA GLY A 23 5.06 8.84 -8.75
C GLY A 23 3.84 9.54 -8.15
N LYS A 24 2.74 8.79 -8.04
CA LYS A 24 1.48 9.31 -7.46
C LYS A 24 1.65 9.82 -6.03
N VAL A 25 2.51 9.16 -5.22
CA VAL A 25 2.70 9.45 -3.79
C VAL A 25 4.17 9.46 -3.34
N ARG A 26 5.12 9.17 -4.21
CA ARG A 26 6.56 9.16 -3.92
C ARG A 26 7.36 9.88 -4.99
N ASP A 27 8.46 10.49 -4.57
CA ASP A 27 9.46 11.08 -5.46
C ASP A 27 10.75 10.27 -5.32
N ASN A 28 11.29 9.79 -6.43
CA ASN A 28 12.46 8.91 -6.48
C ASN A 28 13.65 9.65 -7.08
N TYR A 29 14.78 9.63 -6.37
CA TYR A 29 16.02 10.29 -6.77
C TYR A 29 17.16 9.28 -6.93
N ALA A 30 18.03 9.50 -7.92
CA ALA A 30 19.21 8.67 -8.10
C ALA A 30 20.27 8.96 -7.03
N VAL A 31 20.82 7.90 -6.45
CA VAL A 31 21.98 7.98 -5.55
C VAL A 31 23.06 7.04 -6.10
N GLY A 32 23.99 7.62 -6.87
CA GLY A 32 24.92 6.82 -7.67
C GLY A 32 24.20 6.02 -8.76
N ALA A 33 24.77 4.88 -9.12
CA ALA A 33 24.24 4.02 -10.18
C ALA A 33 23.26 2.95 -9.64
N ASP A 34 23.45 2.55 -8.40
CA ASP A 34 22.91 1.34 -7.79
C ASP A 34 21.88 1.57 -6.67
N ARG A 35 21.62 2.83 -6.30
CA ARG A 35 20.68 3.17 -5.20
C ARG A 35 19.66 4.22 -5.64
N ILE A 36 18.56 4.24 -4.90
CA ILE A 36 17.47 5.21 -5.07
C ILE A 36 17.10 5.75 -3.68
N LEU A 37 16.99 7.07 -3.57
CA LEU A 37 16.33 7.72 -2.44
C LEU A 37 14.84 7.86 -2.78
N MET A 38 14.00 7.13 -2.06
CA MET A 38 12.54 7.17 -2.19
C MET A 38 11.96 8.08 -1.12
N VAL A 39 11.41 9.23 -1.51
CA VAL A 39 10.79 10.20 -0.59
C VAL A 39 9.27 10.05 -0.67
N ALA A 40 8.65 9.62 0.43
CA ALA A 40 7.20 9.58 0.54
C ALA A 40 6.63 10.97 0.77
N SER A 41 5.76 11.40 -0.13
CA SER A 41 5.03 12.66 0.00
C SER A 41 3.74 12.47 0.81
N ASP A 42 3.10 13.58 1.15
CA ASP A 42 1.79 13.58 1.79
C ASP A 42 0.64 13.57 0.77
N ARG A 43 0.95 13.41 -0.54
CA ARG A 43 -0.05 13.24 -1.59
C ARG A 43 -0.90 12.00 -1.31
N LEU A 44 -2.19 12.09 -1.59
CA LEU A 44 -3.10 10.96 -1.62
C LEU A 44 -3.51 10.69 -3.07
N SER A 45 -3.50 9.41 -3.45
CA SER A 45 -4.04 8.96 -4.72
C SER A 45 -5.20 8.00 -4.49
N ALA A 46 -6.33 8.27 -5.12
CA ALA A 46 -7.49 7.38 -5.14
C ALA A 46 -8.07 7.33 -6.55
N PHE A 47 -8.51 6.13 -7.00
CA PHE A 47 -8.99 5.90 -8.37
C PHE A 47 -7.97 6.37 -9.44
N ASP A 48 -6.67 6.20 -9.16
CA ASP A 48 -5.54 6.64 -9.99
C ASP A 48 -5.39 8.15 -10.19
N VAL A 49 -6.21 8.95 -9.51
CA VAL A 49 -6.12 10.41 -9.48
C VAL A 49 -5.44 10.88 -8.21
N VAL A 50 -4.47 11.78 -8.34
CA VAL A 50 -3.80 12.41 -7.20
C VAL A 50 -4.67 13.58 -6.71
N MET A 51 -5.00 13.57 -5.41
CA MET A 51 -5.77 14.64 -4.79
C MET A 51 -4.93 15.92 -4.68
N ARG A 52 -5.59 17.08 -4.71
CA ARG A 52 -4.92 18.38 -4.57
C ARG A 52 -4.47 18.62 -3.15
N GLU A 53 -5.27 18.21 -2.19
CA GLU A 53 -5.00 18.38 -0.76
C GLU A 53 -4.15 17.23 -0.24
N PRO A 54 -3.00 17.51 0.38
CA PRO A 54 -2.19 16.49 1.04
C PRO A 54 -2.84 16.03 2.35
N ILE A 55 -2.52 14.80 2.77
CA ILE A 55 -2.83 14.30 4.12
C ILE A 55 -1.60 14.54 4.99
N PRO A 56 -1.62 15.51 5.92
CA PRO A 56 -0.44 15.89 6.70
C PRO A 56 0.17 14.72 7.48
N GLY A 57 1.48 14.51 7.32
CA GLY A 57 2.24 13.44 7.98
C GLY A 57 2.06 12.04 7.38
N LYS A 58 1.27 11.90 6.31
CA LYS A 58 1.03 10.62 5.64
C LYS A 58 2.34 9.93 5.20
N GLY A 59 3.24 10.69 4.57
CA GLY A 59 4.52 10.16 4.10
C GLY A 59 5.35 9.56 5.24
N GLU A 60 5.40 10.23 6.39
CA GLU A 60 6.12 9.74 7.58
C GLU A 60 5.47 8.49 8.15
N LEU A 61 4.14 8.48 8.29
CA LEU A 61 3.38 7.35 8.82
C LEU A 61 3.57 6.09 7.96
N LEU A 62 3.46 6.23 6.64
CA LEU A 62 3.62 5.10 5.71
C LEU A 62 5.06 4.57 5.69
N THR A 63 6.05 5.46 5.75
CA THR A 63 7.46 5.07 5.80
C THR A 63 7.78 4.31 7.08
N GLN A 64 7.33 4.79 8.25
CA GLN A 64 7.52 4.10 9.52
C GLN A 64 6.89 2.71 9.51
N LEU A 65 5.67 2.60 8.96
CA LEU A 65 4.98 1.31 8.88
C LEU A 65 5.67 0.35 7.90
N ALA A 66 6.12 0.84 6.74
CA ALA A 66 6.87 0.03 5.78
C ALA A 66 8.18 -0.48 6.39
N LEU A 67 8.96 0.38 7.05
CA LEU A 67 10.21 -0.01 7.75
C LEU A 67 9.96 -1.06 8.84
N PHE A 68 8.89 -0.90 9.62
CA PHE A 68 8.48 -1.89 10.61
C PHE A 68 8.23 -3.26 9.98
N TRP A 69 7.50 -3.32 8.88
CA TRP A 69 7.19 -4.58 8.20
C TRP A 69 8.39 -5.17 7.46
N PHE A 70 9.23 -4.36 6.82
CA PHE A 70 10.47 -4.85 6.21
C PHE A 70 11.37 -5.53 7.23
N ALA A 71 11.52 -4.94 8.42
CA ALA A 71 12.32 -5.55 9.50
C ALA A 71 11.70 -6.86 10.00
N ARG A 72 10.37 -6.90 10.14
CA ARG A 72 9.66 -8.05 10.70
C ARG A 72 9.57 -9.24 9.74
N LEU A 73 9.61 -8.99 8.45
CA LEU A 73 9.46 -10.00 7.40
C LEU A 73 10.80 -10.36 6.72
N ALA A 74 11.90 -9.85 7.22
CA ALA A 74 13.23 -10.03 6.63
C ALA A 74 13.70 -11.49 6.57
N ASP A 75 13.16 -12.36 7.42
CA ASP A 75 13.43 -13.81 7.43
C ASP A 75 12.64 -14.58 6.33
N VAL A 76 11.66 -13.97 5.71
CA VAL A 76 10.86 -14.58 4.64
C VAL A 76 11.48 -14.36 3.26
N VAL A 77 11.91 -13.12 2.99
CA VAL A 77 12.51 -12.72 1.73
C VAL A 77 13.40 -11.49 1.94
N PRO A 78 14.53 -11.37 1.24
CA PRO A 78 15.31 -10.12 1.25
C PRO A 78 14.47 -8.92 0.82
N ASN A 79 14.81 -7.75 1.33
CA ASN A 79 14.18 -6.49 0.90
C ASN A 79 15.22 -5.50 0.36
N HIS A 80 14.73 -4.43 -0.23
CA HIS A 80 15.54 -3.47 -0.97
C HIS A 80 16.24 -2.41 -0.09
N LEU A 81 16.00 -2.37 1.22
CA LEU A 81 16.64 -1.39 2.10
C LEU A 81 18.16 -1.56 2.09
N THR A 82 18.90 -0.44 2.06
CA THR A 82 20.36 -0.47 2.22
C THR A 82 20.78 -0.54 3.69
N GLY A 83 19.93 -0.05 4.59
CA GLY A 83 20.25 0.14 6.01
C GLY A 83 20.93 1.47 6.31
N ASP A 84 21.32 2.24 5.30
CA ASP A 84 21.96 3.54 5.47
C ASP A 84 20.94 4.65 5.78
N ASP A 85 21.41 5.71 6.46
CA ASP A 85 20.59 6.87 6.76
C ASP A 85 20.28 7.68 5.47
N PRO A 86 18.96 7.84 5.11
CA PRO A 86 18.57 8.65 3.97
C PRO A 86 19.03 10.11 4.02
N GLU A 87 19.22 10.70 5.21
CA GLU A 87 19.71 12.08 5.38
C GLU A 87 21.19 12.22 4.99
N SER A 88 21.95 11.12 4.94
CA SER A 88 23.38 11.13 4.60
C SER A 88 23.68 11.44 3.14
N VAL A 89 22.70 11.25 2.24
CA VAL A 89 22.89 11.39 0.79
C VAL A 89 22.35 12.72 0.22
N VAL A 90 21.80 13.60 1.06
CA VAL A 90 21.26 14.89 0.66
C VAL A 90 22.01 16.04 1.31
N ALA A 91 21.95 17.23 0.70
CA ALA A 91 22.50 18.43 1.30
C ALA A 91 21.80 18.76 2.64
N GLU A 92 22.54 19.37 3.57
CA GLU A 92 22.05 19.68 4.92
C GLU A 92 20.73 20.49 4.91
N GLY A 93 20.61 21.49 4.04
CA GLY A 93 19.40 22.29 3.89
C GLY A 93 18.18 21.53 3.31
N GLU A 94 18.36 20.31 2.82
CA GLU A 94 17.31 19.49 2.23
C GLU A 94 16.83 18.36 3.16
N ARG A 95 17.54 18.10 4.26
CA ARG A 95 17.25 17.00 5.20
C ARG A 95 15.84 17.04 5.77
N SER A 96 15.27 18.22 5.96
CA SER A 96 13.88 18.35 6.43
C SER A 96 12.83 17.73 5.50
N GLN A 97 13.14 17.61 4.19
CA GLN A 97 12.26 16.98 3.21
C GLN A 97 12.38 15.44 3.19
N VAL A 98 13.41 14.89 3.85
CA VAL A 98 13.78 13.46 3.83
C VAL A 98 13.52 12.79 5.19
N ARG A 99 13.71 13.56 6.26
CA ARG A 99 13.63 13.08 7.64
C ARG A 99 12.32 12.36 7.91
N GLY A 100 12.42 11.09 8.38
CA GLY A 100 11.29 10.26 8.79
C GLY A 100 10.38 9.78 7.67
N ARG A 101 10.57 10.24 6.43
CA ARG A 101 9.69 9.94 5.28
C ARG A 101 10.40 9.37 4.05
N ALA A 102 11.68 9.06 4.16
CA ALA A 102 12.44 8.51 3.04
C ALA A 102 13.08 7.18 3.38
N MET A 103 13.34 6.41 2.34
CA MET A 103 14.11 5.16 2.38
C MET A 103 15.23 5.24 1.36
N LEU A 104 16.46 4.88 1.75
CA LEU A 104 17.56 4.66 0.81
C LEU A 104 17.56 3.18 0.44
N VAL A 105 17.35 2.88 -0.82
CA VAL A 105 17.07 1.54 -1.29
C VAL A 105 18.01 1.14 -2.44
N LYS A 106 18.22 -0.15 -2.61
CA LYS A 106 18.90 -0.74 -3.77
C LYS A 106 18.06 -0.50 -5.02
N ARG A 107 18.72 -0.21 -6.12
CA ARG A 107 18.08 -0.16 -7.44
C ARG A 107 17.91 -1.58 -7.96
N LEU A 108 16.66 -2.03 -8.08
CA LEU A 108 16.31 -3.36 -8.55
C LEU A 108 15.72 -3.29 -9.96
N ALA A 109 15.70 -4.43 -10.65
CA ALA A 109 14.90 -4.63 -11.85
C ALA A 109 13.48 -5.03 -11.42
N PRO A 110 12.46 -4.12 -11.49
CA PRO A 110 11.13 -4.41 -11.00
C PRO A 110 10.43 -5.45 -11.86
N LEU A 111 9.65 -6.34 -11.24
CA LEU A 111 8.79 -7.24 -11.99
C LEU A 111 7.59 -6.47 -12.58
N PRO A 112 7.15 -6.81 -13.81
CA PRO A 112 6.04 -6.13 -14.50
C PRO A 112 4.66 -6.61 -14.02
N VAL A 113 4.57 -7.03 -12.75
CA VAL A 113 3.36 -7.56 -12.13
C VAL A 113 3.27 -7.09 -10.67
N GLU A 114 2.06 -6.94 -10.19
CA GLU A 114 1.74 -6.73 -8.79
C GLU A 114 1.31 -8.06 -8.15
N ALA A 115 1.86 -8.37 -7.00
CA ALA A 115 1.60 -9.60 -6.26
C ALA A 115 0.53 -9.34 -5.19
N VAL A 116 -0.74 -9.54 -5.53
CA VAL A 116 -1.85 -9.32 -4.61
C VAL A 116 -2.23 -10.63 -3.92
N VAL A 117 -2.35 -10.60 -2.59
CA VAL A 117 -2.87 -11.71 -1.78
C VAL A 117 -4.14 -11.26 -1.08
N ARG A 118 -5.17 -12.10 -1.14
CA ARG A 118 -6.48 -11.82 -0.53
C ARG A 118 -6.86 -12.94 0.43
N GLY A 119 -7.13 -12.57 1.67
CA GLY A 119 -7.75 -13.46 2.67
C GLY A 119 -9.23 -13.18 2.86
N TYR A 120 -9.72 -12.08 2.29
CA TYR A 120 -11.11 -11.65 2.31
C TYR A 120 -11.53 -11.16 0.92
N LEU A 121 -12.81 -11.27 0.62
CA LEU A 121 -13.36 -10.93 -0.68
C LEU A 121 -13.76 -9.45 -0.70
N ALA A 122 -12.93 -8.59 -1.29
CA ALA A 122 -13.17 -7.14 -1.32
C ALA A 122 -12.66 -6.49 -2.62
N GLY A 123 -13.07 -5.26 -2.87
CA GLY A 123 -12.57 -4.41 -3.97
C GLY A 123 -12.72 -5.04 -5.36
N SER A 124 -11.63 -5.07 -6.15
CA SER A 124 -11.65 -5.68 -7.49
C SER A 124 -11.94 -7.17 -7.45
N GLY A 125 -11.50 -7.88 -6.40
CA GLY A 125 -11.82 -9.30 -6.21
C GLY A 125 -13.31 -9.55 -6.03
N TRP A 126 -14.01 -8.72 -5.24
CA TRP A 126 -15.46 -8.80 -5.10
C TRP A 126 -16.18 -8.54 -6.43
N LYS A 127 -15.76 -7.52 -7.18
CA LYS A 127 -16.34 -7.20 -8.49
C LYS A 127 -16.20 -8.35 -9.49
N GLU A 128 -15.02 -8.97 -9.54
CA GLU A 128 -14.76 -10.10 -10.43
C GLU A 128 -15.54 -11.34 -10.01
N TYR A 129 -15.58 -11.66 -8.70
CA TYR A 129 -16.35 -12.79 -8.17
C TYR A 129 -17.84 -12.65 -8.47
N THR A 130 -18.43 -11.48 -8.31
CA THR A 130 -19.87 -11.29 -8.62
C THR A 130 -20.19 -11.48 -10.09
N ALA A 131 -19.23 -11.25 -10.97
CA ALA A 131 -19.41 -11.43 -12.41
C ALA A 131 -19.14 -12.87 -12.88
N THR A 132 -18.22 -13.59 -12.22
CA THR A 132 -17.67 -14.85 -12.77
C THR A 132 -17.69 -16.03 -11.80
N GLY A 133 -17.91 -15.81 -10.50
CA GLY A 133 -17.74 -16.82 -9.45
C GLY A 133 -16.28 -17.16 -9.12
N ALA A 134 -15.32 -16.41 -9.69
CA ALA A 134 -13.88 -16.63 -9.54
C ALA A 134 -13.15 -15.29 -9.35
N VAL A 135 -11.88 -15.34 -8.92
CA VAL A 135 -10.95 -14.19 -8.90
C VAL A 135 -9.63 -14.62 -9.51
N CYS A 136 -9.17 -13.95 -10.55
CA CYS A 136 -7.96 -14.29 -11.31
C CYS A 136 -7.91 -15.77 -11.76
N GLY A 137 -9.08 -16.35 -12.08
CA GLY A 137 -9.22 -17.76 -12.45
C GLY A 137 -9.28 -18.72 -11.26
N VAL A 138 -9.16 -18.27 -10.02
CA VAL A 138 -9.36 -19.08 -8.82
C VAL A 138 -10.86 -19.17 -8.51
N ALA A 139 -11.46 -20.33 -8.70
CA ALA A 139 -12.87 -20.57 -8.38
C ALA A 139 -13.09 -20.46 -6.86
N LEU A 140 -14.14 -19.78 -6.46
CA LEU A 140 -14.51 -19.58 -5.05
C LEU A 140 -15.87 -20.21 -4.74
N PRO A 141 -16.15 -20.56 -3.47
CA PRO A 141 -17.46 -21.07 -3.08
C PRO A 141 -18.59 -20.12 -3.47
N ALA A 142 -19.72 -20.66 -3.88
CA ALA A 142 -20.91 -19.87 -4.16
C ALA A 142 -21.50 -19.25 -2.89
N GLY A 143 -22.13 -18.07 -3.00
CA GLY A 143 -22.82 -17.42 -1.91
C GLY A 143 -21.96 -16.57 -0.99
N LEU A 144 -20.70 -16.34 -1.33
CA LEU A 144 -19.86 -15.36 -0.61
C LEU A 144 -20.41 -13.95 -0.80
N ARG A 145 -20.29 -13.15 0.25
CA ARG A 145 -20.66 -11.72 0.28
C ARG A 145 -19.42 -10.85 0.24
N ASN A 146 -19.60 -9.58 -0.02
CA ASN A 146 -18.53 -8.60 0.13
C ASN A 146 -17.99 -8.60 1.58
N ALA A 147 -16.68 -8.56 1.70
CA ALA A 147 -15.92 -8.64 2.94
C ALA A 147 -15.95 -10.02 3.65
N ASP A 148 -16.57 -11.06 3.11
CA ASP A 148 -16.47 -12.40 3.69
C ASP A 148 -15.03 -12.91 3.67
N LYS A 149 -14.64 -13.61 4.75
CA LYS A 149 -13.35 -14.29 4.85
C LYS A 149 -13.31 -15.47 3.88
N LEU A 150 -12.23 -15.59 3.13
CA LEU A 150 -12.00 -16.73 2.23
C LEU A 150 -11.59 -17.99 3.01
N PRO A 151 -11.87 -19.19 2.50
CA PRO A 151 -11.45 -20.44 3.14
C PRO A 151 -9.93 -20.53 3.34
N ALA A 152 -9.16 -20.00 2.39
CA ALA A 152 -7.71 -19.83 2.46
C ALA A 152 -7.30 -18.54 1.72
N PRO A 153 -6.14 -17.95 2.04
CA PRO A 153 -5.61 -16.85 1.24
C PRO A 153 -5.39 -17.27 -0.21
N ILE A 154 -5.77 -16.41 -1.14
CA ILE A 154 -5.57 -16.63 -2.58
C ILE A 154 -4.59 -15.61 -3.14
N PHE A 155 -3.77 -16.05 -4.09
CA PHE A 155 -2.87 -15.20 -4.85
C PHE A 155 -3.55 -14.75 -6.15
N THR A 156 -3.70 -13.45 -6.33
CA THR A 156 -4.47 -12.82 -7.40
C THR A 156 -3.65 -11.72 -8.06
N PRO A 157 -2.68 -12.06 -8.93
CA PRO A 157 -1.77 -11.08 -9.52
C PRO A 157 -2.51 -10.06 -10.39
N ALA A 158 -1.91 -8.89 -10.53
CA ALA A 158 -2.36 -7.86 -11.46
C ALA A 158 -1.21 -7.41 -12.37
N THR A 159 -1.54 -6.80 -13.49
CA THR A 159 -0.54 -6.10 -14.31
C THR A 159 -0.05 -4.88 -13.54
N LYS A 160 1.20 -4.50 -13.77
CA LYS A 160 1.70 -3.18 -13.40
C LYS A 160 1.51 -2.29 -14.63
N ALA A 161 0.45 -1.49 -14.63
CA ALA A 161 0.09 -0.65 -15.75
C ALA A 161 1.10 0.49 -15.95
N GLU A 162 1.25 0.95 -17.19
CA GLU A 162 1.97 2.17 -17.49
C GLU A 162 1.25 3.40 -16.91
N ALA A 163 1.97 4.49 -16.75
CA ALA A 163 1.41 5.72 -16.18
C ALA A 163 0.16 6.19 -16.95
N GLY A 164 -0.98 6.23 -16.26
CA GLY A 164 -2.26 6.63 -16.83
C GLY A 164 -3.21 5.49 -17.20
N ALA A 165 -2.77 4.24 -17.13
CA ALA A 165 -3.63 3.05 -17.23
C ALA A 165 -3.92 2.46 -15.84
N HIS A 166 -4.95 1.60 -15.76
CA HIS A 166 -5.32 0.90 -14.53
C HIS A 166 -4.68 -0.49 -14.48
N ASP A 167 -4.28 -0.89 -13.27
CA ASP A 167 -3.84 -2.27 -13.02
C ASP A 167 -5.02 -3.22 -13.20
N GLU A 168 -4.81 -4.27 -13.99
CA GLU A 168 -5.83 -5.27 -14.29
C GLU A 168 -5.50 -6.60 -13.60
N ASN A 169 -6.49 -7.21 -12.97
CA ASN A 169 -6.38 -8.58 -12.47
C ASN A 169 -6.04 -9.51 -13.63
N ILE A 170 -5.05 -10.38 -13.44
CA ILE A 170 -4.66 -11.40 -14.42
C ILE A 170 -4.65 -12.78 -13.76
N THR A 171 -4.81 -13.83 -14.57
CA THR A 171 -4.65 -15.20 -14.08
C THR A 171 -3.19 -15.50 -13.76
N PHE A 172 -2.98 -16.52 -12.92
CA PHE A 172 -1.62 -16.98 -12.62
C PHE A 172 -0.88 -17.47 -13.88
N ASP A 173 -1.57 -18.05 -14.85
CA ASP A 173 -0.96 -18.47 -16.12
C ASP A 173 -0.49 -17.27 -16.95
N ARG A 174 -1.27 -16.19 -16.99
CA ARG A 174 -0.83 -14.95 -17.64
C ARG A 174 0.38 -14.32 -16.95
N MET A 175 0.47 -14.44 -15.61
CA MET A 175 1.69 -14.03 -14.90
C MET A 175 2.89 -14.91 -15.30
N ARG A 176 2.70 -16.24 -15.40
CA ARG A 176 3.76 -17.18 -15.84
C ARG A 176 4.28 -16.83 -17.23
N GLU A 177 3.42 -16.43 -18.15
CA GLU A 177 3.82 -15.98 -19.49
C GLU A 177 4.69 -14.71 -19.44
N ARG A 178 4.47 -13.82 -18.45
CA ARG A 178 5.20 -12.55 -18.35
C ARG A 178 6.55 -12.65 -17.67
N VAL A 179 6.65 -13.43 -16.60
CA VAL A 179 7.85 -13.49 -15.76
C VAL A 179 8.55 -14.85 -15.75
N GLY A 180 7.98 -15.84 -16.43
CA GLY A 180 8.45 -17.23 -16.43
C GLY A 180 7.84 -18.06 -15.29
N PRO A 181 7.73 -19.39 -15.50
CA PRO A 181 6.99 -20.27 -14.57
C PRO A 181 7.64 -20.39 -13.19
N GLU A 182 8.97 -20.46 -13.13
CA GLU A 182 9.70 -20.63 -11.86
C GLU A 182 9.61 -19.37 -10.99
N LEU A 183 9.83 -18.19 -11.59
CA LEU A 183 9.74 -16.91 -10.88
C LEU A 183 8.31 -16.63 -10.43
N ALA A 184 7.31 -16.90 -11.29
CA ALA A 184 5.90 -16.75 -10.92
C ALA A 184 5.53 -17.65 -9.73
N ALA A 185 5.96 -18.91 -9.72
CA ALA A 185 5.73 -19.82 -8.59
C ALA A 185 6.38 -19.31 -7.30
N ARG A 186 7.62 -18.82 -7.39
CA ARG A 186 8.35 -18.26 -6.25
C ARG A 186 7.67 -17.01 -5.69
N VAL A 187 7.27 -16.07 -6.55
CA VAL A 187 6.55 -14.85 -6.14
C VAL A 187 5.25 -15.23 -5.43
N ARG A 188 4.47 -16.16 -5.96
CA ARG A 188 3.23 -16.63 -5.32
C ARG A 188 3.49 -17.21 -3.93
N GLU A 189 4.44 -18.14 -3.81
CA GLU A 189 4.79 -18.78 -2.54
C GLU A 189 5.21 -17.74 -1.48
N VAL A 190 6.16 -16.88 -1.84
CA VAL A 190 6.68 -15.84 -0.95
C VAL A 190 5.57 -14.86 -0.54
N SER A 191 4.72 -14.43 -1.49
CA SER A 191 3.63 -13.49 -1.20
C SER A 191 2.61 -14.05 -0.21
N ILE A 192 2.23 -15.32 -0.36
CA ILE A 192 1.32 -15.99 0.58
C ILE A 192 1.97 -16.07 1.97
N ARG A 193 3.23 -16.47 2.07
CA ARG A 193 3.95 -16.55 3.36
C ARG A 193 4.07 -15.18 4.04
N LEU A 194 4.40 -14.12 3.28
CA LEU A 194 4.44 -12.75 3.80
C LEU A 194 3.07 -12.35 4.36
N TYR A 195 2.01 -12.63 3.62
CA TYR A 195 0.64 -12.31 4.02
C TYR A 195 0.24 -13.06 5.29
N GLU A 196 0.43 -14.37 5.36
CA GLU A 196 0.08 -15.20 6.52
C GLU A 196 0.79 -14.75 7.79
N ARG A 197 2.10 -14.47 7.72
CA ARG A 197 2.89 -13.94 8.84
C ARG A 197 2.37 -12.58 9.31
N ALA A 198 2.00 -11.73 8.37
CA ALA A 198 1.49 -10.40 8.69
C ALA A 198 0.09 -10.44 9.31
N VAL A 199 -0.80 -11.29 8.77
CA VAL A 199 -2.18 -11.45 9.27
C VAL A 199 -2.19 -11.96 10.71
N GLU A 200 -1.39 -12.98 11.03
CA GLU A 200 -1.27 -13.51 12.40
C GLU A 200 -0.86 -12.40 13.38
N PHE A 201 0.17 -11.64 13.03
CA PHE A 201 0.66 -10.56 13.86
C PHE A 201 -0.36 -9.42 14.01
N ALA A 202 -0.98 -8.99 12.92
CA ALA A 202 -1.93 -7.88 12.92
C ALA A 202 -3.23 -8.23 13.66
N LEU A 203 -3.70 -9.48 13.51
CA LEU A 203 -4.90 -9.96 14.19
C LEU A 203 -4.75 -9.93 15.72
N ALA A 204 -3.58 -10.32 16.24
CA ALA A 204 -3.25 -10.21 17.66
C ALA A 204 -3.26 -8.77 18.19
N ARG A 205 -3.30 -7.77 17.29
CA ARG A 205 -3.38 -6.32 17.57
C ARG A 205 -4.70 -5.69 17.16
N GLY A 206 -5.72 -6.53 16.93
CA GLY A 206 -7.06 -6.07 16.58
C GLY A 206 -7.20 -5.53 15.16
N ILE A 207 -6.27 -5.88 14.24
CA ILE A 207 -6.33 -5.47 12.84
C ILE A 207 -6.46 -6.70 11.94
N ILE A 208 -7.49 -6.69 11.09
CA ILE A 208 -7.64 -7.60 9.97
C ILE A 208 -6.94 -6.99 8.76
N ILE A 209 -6.02 -7.72 8.14
CA ILE A 209 -5.48 -7.40 6.82
C ILE A 209 -6.31 -8.18 5.81
N ALA A 210 -7.22 -7.51 5.12
CA ALA A 210 -8.14 -8.18 4.21
C ALA A 210 -7.46 -8.61 2.90
N ASP A 211 -6.68 -7.73 2.33
CA ASP A 211 -5.81 -7.98 1.18
C ASP A 211 -4.61 -7.06 1.22
N THR A 212 -3.59 -7.41 0.48
CA THR A 212 -2.39 -6.58 0.31
C THR A 212 -1.78 -6.79 -1.06
N LYS A 213 -1.09 -5.75 -1.52
CA LYS A 213 -0.29 -5.74 -2.74
C LYS A 213 1.19 -5.67 -2.37
N PHE A 214 1.97 -6.63 -2.86
CA PHE A 214 3.43 -6.61 -2.79
C PHE A 214 4.01 -6.29 -4.16
N GLU A 215 5.17 -5.66 -4.17
CA GLU A 215 6.00 -5.47 -5.34
C GLU A 215 7.36 -6.13 -5.15
N PHE A 216 7.86 -6.74 -6.20
CA PHE A 216 9.14 -7.43 -6.20
C PHE A 216 10.03 -6.94 -7.35
N GLY A 217 11.31 -7.06 -7.14
CA GLY A 217 12.33 -6.87 -8.17
C GLY A 217 13.40 -7.95 -8.03
N LEU A 218 14.29 -7.99 -9.03
CA LEU A 218 15.48 -8.82 -9.00
C LEU A 218 16.70 -7.92 -8.77
N ASP A 219 17.59 -8.35 -7.90
CA ASP A 219 18.91 -7.73 -7.78
C ASP A 219 19.85 -8.18 -8.90
N GLU A 220 21.09 -7.68 -8.90
CA GLU A 220 22.09 -8.02 -9.92
C GLU A 220 22.45 -9.51 -9.97
N GLN A 221 22.21 -10.26 -8.91
CA GLN A 221 22.40 -11.70 -8.80
C GLN A 221 21.14 -12.50 -9.18
N GLY A 222 20.06 -11.81 -9.57
CA GLY A 222 18.77 -12.44 -9.89
C GLY A 222 17.98 -12.86 -8.65
N THR A 223 18.31 -12.35 -7.45
CA THR A 223 17.61 -12.68 -6.21
C THR A 223 16.28 -11.95 -6.13
N LEU A 224 15.19 -12.70 -5.91
CA LEU A 224 13.88 -12.13 -5.66
C LEU A 224 13.89 -11.29 -4.39
N THR A 225 13.59 -10.00 -4.51
CA THR A 225 13.69 -9.01 -3.44
C THR A 225 12.39 -8.22 -3.32
N LEU A 226 11.86 -8.11 -2.10
CA LEU A 226 10.67 -7.30 -1.79
C LEU A 226 11.03 -5.81 -1.88
N MET A 227 10.20 -5.03 -2.56
CA MET A 227 10.48 -3.62 -2.82
C MET A 227 9.25 -2.74 -2.66
N ASP A 228 9.43 -1.45 -2.87
CA ASP A 228 8.44 -0.37 -2.81
C ASP A 228 7.93 -0.14 -1.38
N GLU A 229 6.68 -0.41 -1.12
CA GLU A 229 6.09 -0.38 0.22
C GLU A 229 5.49 -1.73 0.58
N VAL A 230 5.35 -2.01 1.87
CA VAL A 230 4.82 -3.28 2.34
C VAL A 230 3.81 -3.05 3.46
N LEU A 231 2.61 -3.62 3.30
CA LEU A 231 1.57 -3.68 4.33
C LEU A 231 1.25 -2.32 4.97
N THR A 232 1.11 -1.31 4.11
CA THR A 232 0.68 0.03 4.52
C THR A 232 -0.81 0.23 4.20
N PRO A 233 -1.48 1.23 4.80
CA PRO A 233 -2.84 1.58 4.41
C PRO A 233 -3.02 2.01 2.94
N ASP A 234 -1.94 2.27 2.22
CA ASP A 234 -1.98 2.57 0.78
C ASP A 234 -1.94 1.30 -0.09
N SER A 235 -1.25 0.24 0.35
CA SER A 235 -1.10 -1.03 -0.35
C SER A 235 -2.02 -2.14 0.16
N SER A 236 -2.73 -1.93 1.28
CA SER A 236 -3.51 -2.97 1.98
C SER A 236 -4.85 -2.43 2.46
N ARG A 237 -5.84 -3.33 2.62
CA ARG A 237 -7.08 -3.05 3.36
C ARG A 237 -6.94 -3.50 4.79
N PHE A 238 -7.08 -2.55 5.71
CA PHE A 238 -7.02 -2.78 7.15
C PHE A 238 -8.38 -2.52 7.78
N TRP A 239 -8.94 -3.51 8.47
CA TRP A 239 -10.21 -3.39 9.18
C TRP A 239 -10.04 -3.61 10.69
N PRO A 240 -10.76 -2.86 11.53
CA PRO A 240 -10.86 -3.16 12.96
C PRO A 240 -11.49 -4.54 13.17
N HIS A 241 -10.79 -5.42 13.87
CA HIS A 241 -11.32 -6.76 14.18
C HIS A 241 -12.60 -6.69 15.03
N GLU A 242 -12.65 -5.76 15.98
CA GLU A 242 -13.75 -5.58 16.94
C GLU A 242 -15.10 -5.27 16.29
N SER A 243 -15.11 -4.48 15.21
CA SER A 243 -16.35 -4.06 14.52
C SER A 243 -16.66 -4.88 13.25
N TYR A 244 -15.77 -5.78 12.86
CA TYR A 244 -15.91 -6.55 11.63
C TYR A 244 -17.18 -7.44 11.62
N ALA A 245 -17.37 -8.25 12.67
CA ALA A 245 -18.49 -9.19 12.74
C ALA A 245 -19.85 -8.47 12.79
N GLU A 246 -19.92 -7.31 13.47
CA GLU A 246 -21.12 -6.49 13.53
C GLU A 246 -21.44 -5.90 12.14
N ALA A 247 -20.46 -5.29 11.48
CA ALA A 247 -20.64 -4.73 10.15
C ALA A 247 -21.21 -5.76 9.16
N LEU A 248 -20.66 -6.99 9.17
CA LEU A 248 -21.15 -8.07 8.30
C LEU A 248 -22.61 -8.48 8.63
N ARG A 249 -22.99 -8.57 9.92
CA ARG A 249 -24.36 -8.90 10.31
C ARG A 249 -25.36 -7.85 9.84
N GLU A 250 -24.95 -6.59 9.82
CA GLU A 250 -25.78 -5.47 9.38
C GLU A 250 -25.72 -5.24 7.85
N GLY A 251 -24.97 -6.07 7.12
CA GLY A 251 -24.81 -5.93 5.67
C GLY A 251 -24.03 -4.69 5.25
N ARG A 252 -23.24 -4.11 6.16
CA ARG A 252 -22.40 -2.94 5.91
C ARG A 252 -20.96 -3.38 5.59
N ASN A 253 -20.25 -2.54 4.86
CA ASN A 253 -18.81 -2.68 4.72
C ASN A 253 -18.12 -2.48 6.08
N PRO A 254 -17.09 -3.28 6.44
CA PRO A 254 -16.29 -3.03 7.62
C PRO A 254 -15.70 -1.61 7.60
N PRO A 255 -15.63 -0.92 8.74
CA PRO A 255 -14.84 0.31 8.85
C PRO A 255 -13.39 0.04 8.43
N SER A 256 -12.66 1.05 7.96
CA SER A 256 -11.30 0.85 7.50
C SER A 256 -10.30 1.83 8.13
N TYR A 257 -9.03 1.39 8.21
CA TYR A 257 -7.89 2.24 8.56
C TYR A 257 -7.10 2.69 7.31
N ASP A 258 -7.59 2.34 6.12
CA ASP A 258 -6.98 2.64 4.82
C ASP A 258 -7.75 3.74 4.08
N LYS A 259 -7.41 3.94 2.80
CA LYS A 259 -8.05 4.97 1.94
C LYS A 259 -9.51 4.67 1.55
N GLN A 260 -10.13 3.59 2.03
CA GLN A 260 -11.52 3.28 1.67
C GLN A 260 -12.47 4.39 2.15
N PHE A 261 -12.21 4.99 3.32
CA PHE A 261 -12.98 6.14 3.80
C PHE A 261 -13.00 7.31 2.78
N VAL A 262 -11.84 7.64 2.23
CA VAL A 262 -11.76 8.68 1.20
C VAL A 262 -12.43 8.24 -0.09
N ARG A 263 -12.29 6.97 -0.48
CA ARG A 263 -12.97 6.43 -1.67
C ARG A 263 -14.48 6.50 -1.56
N ASP A 264 -15.04 6.13 -0.39
CA ASP A 264 -16.47 6.18 -0.13
C ASP A 264 -17.01 7.63 -0.21
N TRP A 265 -16.24 8.58 0.32
CA TRP A 265 -16.56 10.00 0.19
C TRP A 265 -16.48 10.46 -1.28
N LEU A 266 -15.44 10.09 -2.01
CA LEU A 266 -15.24 10.45 -3.42
C LEU A 266 -16.32 9.86 -4.34
N GLU A 267 -16.88 8.70 -4.02
CA GLU A 267 -17.99 8.10 -4.79
C GLU A 267 -19.29 8.90 -4.68
N GLN A 268 -19.42 9.70 -3.62
CA GLN A 268 -20.57 10.61 -3.42
C GLN A 268 -20.25 12.06 -3.82
N ALA A 269 -18.98 12.35 -4.12
CA ALA A 269 -18.54 13.70 -4.44
C ALA A 269 -19.00 14.14 -5.84
N SER A 270 -19.14 15.45 -5.99
CA SER A 270 -19.51 16.08 -7.28
C SER A 270 -18.48 17.14 -7.67
N VAL A 271 -18.26 17.30 -8.97
CA VAL A 271 -17.50 18.38 -9.59
C VAL A 271 -18.43 19.12 -10.54
N ASP A 272 -18.52 20.43 -10.39
CA ASP A 272 -19.41 21.29 -11.19
C ASP A 272 -20.87 20.81 -11.22
N GLY A 273 -21.38 20.33 -10.07
CA GLY A 273 -22.75 19.85 -9.91
C GLY A 273 -23.06 18.49 -10.54
N ARG A 274 -22.05 17.76 -11.02
CA ARG A 274 -22.19 16.40 -11.56
C ARG A 274 -21.41 15.40 -10.71
N PRO A 275 -21.89 14.14 -10.56
CA PRO A 275 -21.12 13.09 -9.90
C PRO A 275 -19.71 13.00 -10.52
N TRP A 276 -18.70 12.89 -9.67
CA TRP A 276 -17.32 12.79 -10.14
C TRP A 276 -17.10 11.48 -10.93
N ASN A 277 -16.53 11.62 -12.11
CA ASN A 277 -16.30 10.52 -13.05
C ASN A 277 -14.98 9.75 -12.81
N LYS A 278 -14.33 9.95 -11.66
CA LYS A 278 -13.04 9.35 -11.30
C LYS A 278 -11.87 9.74 -12.21
N GLN A 279 -11.97 10.91 -12.83
CA GLN A 279 -10.91 11.52 -13.67
C GLN A 279 -10.46 12.87 -13.08
N ALA A 280 -9.28 13.31 -13.45
CA ALA A 280 -8.81 14.65 -13.09
C ALA A 280 -9.67 15.74 -13.77
N PRO A 281 -9.99 16.86 -13.09
CA PRO A 281 -9.53 17.23 -11.76
C PRO A 281 -10.29 16.47 -10.65
N ALA A 282 -9.56 16.17 -9.55
CA ALA A 282 -10.18 15.58 -8.36
C ALA A 282 -11.08 16.59 -7.64
N PRO A 283 -12.14 16.14 -6.96
CA PRO A 283 -12.87 16.95 -6.01
C PRO A 283 -11.96 17.46 -4.88
N THR A 284 -12.24 18.64 -4.35
CA THR A 284 -11.53 19.21 -3.20
C THR A 284 -11.91 18.42 -1.94
N LEU A 285 -10.91 17.89 -1.23
CA LEU A 285 -11.14 17.16 0.02
C LEU A 285 -11.48 18.13 1.15
N PRO A 286 -12.60 17.95 1.86
CA PRO A 286 -12.93 18.74 3.03
C PRO A 286 -11.91 18.54 4.17
N PRO A 287 -11.68 19.55 5.02
CA PRO A 287 -10.74 19.47 6.14
C PRO A 287 -11.02 18.33 7.12
N ASP A 288 -12.27 17.99 7.36
CA ASP A 288 -12.69 16.88 8.22
C ASP A 288 -12.34 15.51 7.60
N VAL A 289 -12.48 15.35 6.28
CA VAL A 289 -12.07 14.14 5.55
C VAL A 289 -10.55 13.97 5.63
N ILE A 290 -9.78 15.05 5.47
CA ILE A 290 -8.33 15.05 5.59
C ILE A 290 -7.91 14.66 7.02
N ALA A 291 -8.49 15.29 8.03
CA ALA A 291 -8.17 15.04 9.43
C ALA A 291 -8.53 13.60 9.85
N HIS A 292 -9.70 13.11 9.43
CA HIS A 292 -10.14 11.74 9.71
C HIS A 292 -9.21 10.71 9.06
N THR A 293 -8.82 10.92 7.80
CA THR A 293 -7.88 10.03 7.09
C THR A 293 -6.53 9.98 7.80
N ALA A 294 -5.98 11.14 8.19
CA ALA A 294 -4.72 11.20 8.94
C ALA A 294 -4.82 10.47 10.29
N ALA A 295 -5.96 10.60 11.00
CA ALA A 295 -6.19 9.93 12.27
C ALA A 295 -6.25 8.40 12.09
N ARG A 296 -6.93 7.89 11.06
CA ARG A 296 -7.02 6.45 10.75
C ARG A 296 -5.65 5.85 10.43
N TYR A 297 -4.84 6.52 9.62
CA TYR A 297 -3.49 6.05 9.31
C TYR A 297 -2.60 6.01 10.57
N ARG A 298 -2.71 7.02 11.44
CA ARG A 298 -1.99 7.05 12.71
C ARG A 298 -2.44 5.92 13.64
N GLU A 299 -3.74 5.67 13.73
CA GLU A 299 -4.28 4.58 14.55
C GLU A 299 -3.76 3.23 14.08
N ALA A 300 -3.75 2.96 12.77
CA ALA A 300 -3.17 1.74 12.22
C ALA A 300 -1.68 1.57 12.60
N LEU A 301 -0.88 2.64 12.46
CA LEU A 301 0.53 2.61 12.84
C LEU A 301 0.69 2.28 14.32
N LEU A 302 -0.02 2.99 15.22
CA LEU A 302 0.09 2.80 16.66
C LEU A 302 -0.31 1.39 17.09
N ARG A 303 -1.43 0.88 16.59
CA ARG A 303 -1.89 -0.49 16.90
C ARG A 303 -0.87 -1.55 16.48
N LEU A 304 -0.24 -1.38 15.31
CA LEU A 304 0.73 -2.35 14.79
C LEU A 304 2.10 -2.25 15.47
N THR A 305 2.57 -1.05 15.80
CA THR A 305 3.96 -0.85 16.21
C THR A 305 4.17 -0.72 17.71
N VAL A 306 3.15 -0.29 18.47
CA VAL A 306 3.25 -0.20 19.94
C VAL A 306 2.99 -1.57 20.55
N PRO A 307 3.83 -2.04 21.51
CA PRO A 307 3.59 -3.30 22.22
C PRO A 307 2.22 -3.29 22.91
N ALA A 308 1.50 -4.42 22.83
CA ALA A 308 0.29 -4.62 23.62
C ALA A 308 0.64 -4.58 25.11
N GLY A 309 0.27 -3.53 25.82
CA GLY A 309 0.58 -3.35 27.24
C GLY A 309 0.94 -1.93 27.66
N ASN A 310 1.23 -1.04 26.70
CA ASN A 310 1.53 0.38 26.96
C ASN A 310 0.49 1.31 26.28
N GLY A 311 -0.79 0.94 26.33
CA GLY A 311 -1.82 1.89 25.97
C GLY A 311 -1.84 3.04 27.00
N PRO A 312 -2.10 4.29 26.60
CA PRO A 312 -2.37 5.33 27.57
C PRO A 312 -3.63 4.96 28.35
N ASP A 313 -3.53 4.99 29.69
CA ASP A 313 -4.66 4.94 30.61
C ASP A 313 -5.63 6.09 30.35
#